data_06a03b0cf1af43f06391d1f67b5d6936
#
_entry.id   06a03b0cf1af43f06391d1f67b5d6936
#
_cell.length_a   1.000
_cell.length_b   1.000
_cell.length_c   1.000
_cell.angle_alpha   90.00
_cell.angle_beta   90.00
_cell.angle_gamma   90.00
#
_symmetry.space_group_name_H-M   'P 1'
#
loop_
_entity.id
_entity.type
_entity.pdbx_description
1 polymer ?
#
loop_
_entity_poly.entity_id
_entity_poly.type
_entity_poly.pdbx_seq_one_letter_code
_entity_poly.pdbx_strand_id
1 'polypeptide(L)'
;FFISILRNYIPTSIRIIVQMTIIASLVIVVDQLLKAYAYDISKTLSVFVGLIITNCIVMGRAEAFAMQNTPVDSFIDGVGNGLGYGLLLMCVGVIRELFGAGSLFGIVIFNPVSDGGWYIPNGLLLLPPSAFFIIGFIIWGLRVWKRSQIEAPEFKIQTAEDH
;
A
#
# COMPACT_ATOMS: atom_id res chain seq x y z
N PHE A 1 -9.40 -10.62 -10.82
CA PHE A 1 -9.80 -11.40 -11.98
C PHE A 1 -9.94 -12.88 -11.66
N PHE A 2 -8.87 -13.60 -11.32
CA PHE A 2 -8.91 -15.05 -11.04
C PHE A 2 -9.88 -15.41 -9.89
N ILE A 3 -9.87 -14.65 -8.82
CA ILE A 3 -10.78 -14.84 -7.69
C ILE A 3 -12.24 -14.67 -8.14
N SER A 4 -12.52 -13.69 -8.98
CA SER A 4 -13.87 -13.45 -9.49
C SER A 4 -14.38 -14.58 -10.41
N ILE A 5 -13.48 -15.19 -11.18
CA ILE A 5 -13.84 -16.38 -12.00
C ILE A 5 -14.20 -17.57 -11.10
N LEU A 6 -13.40 -17.80 -10.07
CA LEU A 6 -13.53 -18.96 -9.18
C LEU A 6 -14.59 -18.80 -8.10
N ARG A 7 -15.15 -17.59 -7.92
CA ARG A 7 -16.05 -17.23 -6.80
C ARG A 7 -17.23 -18.21 -6.63
N ASN A 8 -17.77 -18.74 -7.73
CA ASN A 8 -18.92 -19.64 -7.69
C ASN A 8 -18.58 -21.05 -7.18
N TYR A 9 -17.29 -21.41 -7.19
CA TYR A 9 -16.80 -22.72 -6.72
C TYR A 9 -16.26 -22.67 -5.30
N ILE A 10 -16.11 -21.49 -4.71
CA ILE A 10 -15.50 -21.31 -3.41
C ILE A 10 -16.59 -21.39 -2.32
N PRO A 11 -16.56 -22.40 -1.43
CA PRO A 11 -17.49 -22.48 -0.30
C PRO A 11 -17.16 -21.37 0.72
N THR A 12 -18.23 -20.85 1.37
CA THR A 12 -18.13 -19.72 2.31
C THR A 12 -17.21 -19.99 3.49
N SER A 13 -17.14 -21.26 3.95
CA SER A 13 -16.35 -21.65 5.13
C SER A 13 -14.85 -21.53 4.96
N ILE A 14 -14.33 -21.70 3.72
CA ILE A 14 -12.89 -21.69 3.42
C ILE A 14 -12.49 -20.57 2.47
N ARG A 15 -13.38 -19.60 2.27
CA ARG A 15 -13.23 -18.53 1.28
C ARG A 15 -11.91 -17.77 1.42
N ILE A 16 -11.55 -17.36 2.62
CA ILE A 16 -10.32 -16.59 2.89
C ILE A 16 -9.08 -17.42 2.57
N ILE A 17 -9.07 -18.70 2.92
CA ILE A 17 -7.94 -19.62 2.66
C ILE A 17 -7.71 -19.78 1.16
N VAL A 18 -8.78 -19.96 0.40
CA VAL A 18 -8.72 -20.11 -1.06
C VAL A 18 -8.22 -18.81 -1.72
N GLN A 19 -8.71 -17.66 -1.29
CA GLN A 19 -8.24 -16.36 -1.78
C GLN A 19 -6.75 -16.16 -1.52
N MET A 20 -6.28 -16.45 -0.30
CA MET A 20 -4.87 -16.37 0.07
C MET A 20 -4.01 -17.29 -0.80
N THR A 21 -4.47 -18.51 -1.06
CA THR A 21 -3.76 -19.48 -1.90
C THR A 21 -3.63 -19.00 -3.34
N ILE A 22 -4.69 -18.42 -3.91
CA ILE A 22 -4.67 -17.86 -5.27
C ILE A 22 -3.71 -16.68 -5.34
N ILE A 23 -3.78 -15.75 -4.38
CA ILE A 23 -2.88 -14.60 -4.30
C ILE A 23 -1.43 -15.06 -4.18
N ALA A 24 -1.14 -16.02 -3.28
CA ALA A 24 0.19 -16.56 -3.10
C ALA A 24 0.75 -17.18 -4.38
N SER A 25 -0.05 -17.98 -5.09
CA SER A 25 0.35 -18.60 -6.35
C SER A 25 0.69 -17.56 -7.42
N LEU A 26 -0.11 -16.51 -7.56
CA LEU A 26 0.15 -15.41 -8.50
C LEU A 26 1.40 -14.62 -8.13
N VAL A 27 1.61 -14.34 -6.85
CA VAL A 27 2.80 -13.63 -6.36
C VAL A 27 4.06 -14.45 -6.64
N ILE A 28 4.03 -15.76 -6.44
CA ILE A 28 5.16 -16.65 -6.76
C ILE A 28 5.49 -16.60 -8.26
N VAL A 29 4.48 -16.61 -9.13
CA VAL A 29 4.69 -16.50 -10.59
C VAL A 29 5.35 -15.17 -10.92
N VAL A 30 4.88 -14.05 -10.35
CA VAL A 30 5.49 -12.72 -10.53
C VAL A 30 6.92 -12.68 -10.02
N ASP A 31 7.20 -13.26 -8.86
CA ASP A 31 8.55 -13.33 -8.29
C ASP A 31 9.51 -14.11 -9.20
N GLN A 32 9.07 -15.23 -9.78
CA GLN A 32 9.87 -16.00 -10.72
C GLN A 32 10.14 -15.23 -12.03
N LEU A 33 9.14 -14.49 -12.53
CA LEU A 33 9.32 -13.62 -13.68
C LEU A 33 10.32 -12.50 -13.41
N LEU A 34 10.24 -11.87 -12.24
CA LEU A 34 11.20 -10.85 -11.83
C LEU A 34 12.61 -11.39 -11.70
N LYS A 35 12.78 -12.60 -11.17
CA LYS A 35 14.08 -13.29 -11.10
C LYS A 35 14.66 -13.60 -12.47
N ALA A 36 13.80 -13.91 -13.45
CA ALA A 36 14.24 -14.23 -14.80
C ALA A 36 14.69 -13.00 -15.60
N TYR A 37 13.98 -11.86 -15.46
CA TYR A 37 14.19 -10.66 -16.28
C TYR A 37 14.96 -9.55 -15.58
N ALA A 38 14.87 -9.44 -14.27
CA ALA A 38 15.43 -8.34 -13.48
C ALA A 38 16.01 -8.84 -12.14
N TYR A 39 17.06 -9.65 -12.23
CA TYR A 39 17.65 -10.32 -11.07
C TYR A 39 18.09 -9.35 -9.96
N ASP A 40 18.73 -8.23 -10.31
CA ASP A 40 19.22 -7.24 -9.34
C ASP A 40 18.05 -6.58 -8.58
N ILE A 41 16.98 -6.25 -9.29
CA ILE A 41 15.75 -5.69 -8.70
C ILE A 41 15.05 -6.73 -7.85
N SER A 42 14.97 -7.98 -8.32
CA SER A 42 14.37 -9.08 -7.59
C SER A 42 15.07 -9.34 -6.26
N LYS A 43 16.40 -9.32 -6.23
CA LYS A 43 17.18 -9.51 -5.00
C LYS A 43 16.86 -8.45 -3.94
N THR A 44 16.67 -7.20 -4.35
CA THR A 44 16.32 -6.09 -3.46
C THR A 44 14.85 -6.17 -3.00
N LEU A 45 13.95 -6.57 -3.90
CA LEU A 45 12.51 -6.55 -3.66
C LEU A 45 11.93 -7.88 -3.18
N SER A 46 12.70 -8.98 -3.10
CA SER A 46 12.16 -10.32 -2.80
C SER A 46 11.39 -10.39 -1.48
N VAL A 47 11.86 -9.69 -0.45
CA VAL A 47 11.16 -9.61 0.84
C VAL A 47 9.82 -8.87 0.70
N PHE A 48 9.80 -7.77 -0.07
CA PHE A 48 8.59 -6.98 -0.28
C PHE A 48 7.56 -7.73 -1.14
N VAL A 49 8.02 -8.49 -2.14
CA VAL A 49 7.14 -9.34 -2.96
C VAL A 49 6.47 -10.40 -2.09
N GLY A 50 7.19 -11.01 -1.15
CA GLY A 50 6.60 -11.95 -0.19
C GLY A 50 5.52 -11.32 0.70
N LEU A 51 5.69 -10.05 1.08
CA LEU A 51 4.72 -9.32 1.89
C LEU A 51 3.42 -8.96 1.14
N ILE A 52 3.40 -9.01 -0.19
CA ILE A 52 2.17 -8.79 -0.97
C ILE A 52 1.12 -9.85 -0.66
N ILE A 53 1.52 -11.08 -0.34
CA ILE A 53 0.60 -12.18 -0.02
C ILE A 53 -0.26 -11.84 1.20
N THR A 54 0.34 -11.24 2.22
CA THR A 54 -0.32 -10.87 3.47
C THR A 54 -0.85 -9.43 3.47
N ASN A 55 -0.83 -8.75 2.33
CA ASN A 55 -1.26 -7.36 2.22
C ASN A 55 -2.77 -7.25 2.36
N CYS A 56 -3.22 -6.56 3.42
CA CYS A 56 -4.63 -6.37 3.71
C CYS A 56 -5.39 -5.58 2.63
N ILE A 57 -4.72 -4.73 1.84
CA ILE A 57 -5.34 -4.00 0.74
C ILE A 57 -5.72 -4.97 -0.38
N VAL A 58 -4.82 -5.87 -0.76
CA VAL A 58 -5.07 -6.88 -1.79
C VAL A 58 -6.18 -7.83 -1.35
N MET A 59 -6.10 -8.33 -0.12
CA MET A 59 -7.09 -9.23 0.45
C MET A 59 -8.45 -8.54 0.65
N GLY A 60 -8.46 -7.31 1.14
CA GLY A 60 -9.67 -6.52 1.31
C GLY A 60 -10.40 -6.26 -0.01
N ARG A 61 -9.66 -5.95 -1.09
CA ARG A 61 -10.25 -5.79 -2.43
C ARG A 61 -10.71 -7.12 -3.01
N ALA A 62 -10.00 -8.22 -2.76
CA ALA A 62 -10.44 -9.55 -3.16
C ALA A 62 -11.79 -9.91 -2.54
N GLU A 63 -11.95 -9.67 -1.25
CA GLU A 63 -13.19 -9.97 -0.52
C GLU A 63 -14.31 -8.98 -0.83
N ALA A 64 -14.04 -7.68 -0.78
CA ALA A 64 -15.07 -6.66 -0.91
C ALA A 64 -15.54 -6.46 -2.36
N PHE A 65 -14.69 -6.67 -3.34
CA PHE A 65 -15.00 -6.37 -4.72
C PHE A 65 -14.97 -7.59 -5.65
N ALA A 66 -13.88 -8.35 -5.68
CA ALA A 66 -13.70 -9.44 -6.65
C ALA A 66 -14.70 -10.59 -6.44
N MET A 67 -15.12 -10.84 -5.22
CA MET A 67 -16.13 -11.85 -4.89
C MET A 67 -17.55 -11.44 -5.28
N GLN A 68 -17.82 -10.16 -5.49
CA GLN A 68 -19.15 -9.62 -5.73
C GLN A 68 -19.38 -9.15 -7.16
N ASN A 69 -18.33 -8.88 -7.91
CA ASN A 69 -18.39 -8.29 -9.24
C ASN A 69 -17.90 -9.23 -10.35
N THR A 70 -18.14 -8.79 -11.60
CA THR A 70 -17.71 -9.53 -12.78
C THR A 70 -16.18 -9.59 -12.87
N PRO A 71 -15.60 -10.59 -13.57
CA PRO A 71 -14.14 -10.69 -13.74
C PRO A 71 -13.52 -9.45 -14.42
N VAL A 72 -14.21 -8.85 -15.38
CA VAL A 72 -13.72 -7.66 -16.10
C VAL A 72 -13.67 -6.44 -15.18
N ASP A 73 -14.75 -6.20 -14.42
CA ASP A 73 -14.79 -5.09 -13.45
C ASP A 73 -13.74 -5.27 -12.36
N SER A 74 -13.53 -6.51 -11.91
CA SER A 74 -12.51 -6.84 -10.92
C SER A 74 -11.08 -6.63 -11.45
N PHE A 75 -10.86 -6.79 -12.75
CA PHE A 75 -9.57 -6.48 -13.37
C PHE A 75 -9.33 -4.98 -13.40
N ILE A 76 -10.30 -4.19 -13.84
CA ILE A 76 -10.21 -2.73 -13.90
C ILE A 76 -10.01 -2.14 -12.50
N ASP A 77 -10.76 -2.63 -11.52
CA ASP A 77 -10.61 -2.23 -10.12
C ASP A 77 -9.22 -2.55 -9.57
N GLY A 78 -8.69 -3.74 -9.87
CA GLY A 78 -7.35 -4.14 -9.47
C GLY A 78 -6.25 -3.26 -10.04
N VAL A 79 -6.34 -2.90 -11.32
CA VAL A 79 -5.41 -1.98 -11.98
C VAL A 79 -5.52 -0.58 -11.37
N GLY A 80 -6.73 -0.07 -11.20
CA GLY A 80 -6.97 1.26 -10.60
C GLY A 80 -6.43 1.37 -9.17
N ASN A 81 -6.71 0.36 -8.35
CA ASN A 81 -6.25 0.31 -6.98
C ASN A 81 -4.72 0.15 -6.88
N GLY A 82 -4.13 -0.68 -7.74
CA GLY A 82 -2.68 -0.87 -7.83
C GLY A 82 -1.95 0.41 -8.23
N LEU A 83 -2.46 1.14 -9.23
CA LEU A 83 -1.91 2.45 -9.63
C LEU A 83 -2.06 3.49 -8.54
N GLY A 84 -3.21 3.57 -7.87
CA GLY A 84 -3.44 4.50 -6.77
C GLY A 84 -2.51 4.24 -5.59
N TYR A 85 -2.34 2.99 -5.21
CA TYR A 85 -1.42 2.61 -4.14
C TYR A 85 0.05 2.87 -4.52
N GLY A 86 0.44 2.55 -5.76
CA GLY A 86 1.78 2.84 -6.28
C GLY A 86 2.09 4.33 -6.28
N LEU A 87 1.15 5.17 -6.68
CA LEU A 87 1.29 6.63 -6.65
C LEU A 87 1.46 7.15 -5.23
N LEU A 88 0.68 6.63 -4.28
CA LEU A 88 0.80 7.00 -2.87
C LEU A 88 2.18 6.63 -2.31
N LEU A 89 2.65 5.41 -2.60
CA LEU A 89 3.99 4.98 -2.20
C LEU A 89 5.10 5.83 -2.81
N MET A 90 4.95 6.23 -4.08
CA MET A 90 5.89 7.13 -4.75
C MET A 90 5.93 8.50 -4.06
N CYS A 91 4.78 9.09 -3.74
CA CYS A 91 4.71 10.35 -3.00
C CYS A 91 5.42 10.26 -1.63
N VAL A 92 5.14 9.20 -0.88
CA VAL A 92 5.78 8.98 0.42
C VAL A 92 7.28 8.78 0.26
N GLY A 93 7.71 8.02 -0.75
CA GLY A 93 9.13 7.81 -1.06
C GLY A 93 9.86 9.10 -1.38
N VAL A 94 9.30 9.94 -2.24
CA VAL A 94 9.84 11.25 -2.61
C VAL A 94 9.99 12.15 -1.38
N ILE A 95 8.96 12.22 -0.54
CA ILE A 95 9.01 13.03 0.69
C ILE A 95 10.12 12.52 1.64
N ARG A 96 10.21 11.21 1.82
CA ARG A 96 11.22 10.58 2.68
C ARG A 96 12.64 10.82 2.16
N GLU A 97 12.85 10.67 0.86
CA GLU A 97 14.17 10.87 0.25
C GLU A 97 14.58 12.34 0.30
N LEU A 98 13.64 13.24 -0.02
CA LEU A 98 13.91 14.68 -0.04
C LEU A 98 14.27 15.22 1.36
N PHE A 99 13.47 14.90 2.36
CA PHE A 99 13.67 15.39 3.73
C PHE A 99 14.60 14.51 4.58
N GLY A 100 14.78 13.24 4.23
CA GLY A 100 15.64 12.33 4.96
C GLY A 100 17.10 12.42 4.53
N ALA A 101 17.35 12.36 3.22
CA ALA A 101 18.70 12.37 2.64
C ALA A 101 19.08 13.71 1.97
N GLY A 102 18.10 14.58 1.68
CA GLY A 102 18.34 15.81 0.93
C GLY A 102 18.63 15.58 -0.56
N SER A 103 18.42 14.34 -1.04
CA SER A 103 18.56 13.95 -2.44
C SER A 103 17.24 13.48 -3.00
N LEU A 104 17.09 13.54 -4.32
CA LEU A 104 15.94 13.00 -5.04
C LEU A 104 16.44 12.25 -6.26
N PHE A 105 16.16 10.96 -6.37
CA PHE A 105 16.61 10.08 -7.46
C PHE A 105 18.14 10.12 -7.69
N GLY A 106 18.93 10.26 -6.60
CA GLY A 106 20.39 10.35 -6.69
C GLY A 106 20.94 11.72 -7.04
N ILE A 107 20.08 12.72 -7.22
CA ILE A 107 20.50 14.12 -7.43
C ILE A 107 20.42 14.85 -6.09
N VAL A 108 21.55 15.40 -5.61
CA VAL A 108 21.58 16.16 -4.36
C VAL A 108 20.88 17.50 -4.58
N ILE A 109 19.73 17.70 -3.92
CA ILE A 109 18.98 18.97 -3.96
C ILE A 109 19.37 19.86 -2.79
N PHE A 110 19.48 19.29 -1.60
CA PHE A 110 19.96 19.98 -0.40
C PHE A 110 21.36 19.48 -0.07
N ASN A 111 22.37 20.31 -0.19
CA ASN A 111 23.73 19.94 0.16
C ASN A 111 23.81 19.68 1.67
N PRO A 112 24.15 18.44 2.08
CA PRO A 112 24.30 18.12 3.49
C PRO A 112 25.52 18.84 4.08
N VAL A 113 25.50 19.03 5.39
CA VAL A 113 26.60 19.68 6.13
C VAL A 113 27.93 18.93 5.95
N SER A 114 27.89 17.62 5.68
CA SER A 114 29.08 16.81 5.38
C SER A 114 29.83 17.27 4.13
N ASP A 115 29.12 17.86 3.16
CA ASP A 115 29.68 18.37 1.90
C ASP A 115 29.72 19.90 1.85
N GLY A 116 29.72 20.58 3.01
CA GLY A 116 29.78 22.04 3.13
C GLY A 116 28.45 22.77 2.92
N GLY A 117 27.32 22.06 2.93
CA GLY A 117 25.99 22.64 2.86
C GLY A 117 25.43 23.06 4.24
N TRP A 118 24.20 23.55 4.25
CA TRP A 118 23.49 23.99 5.46
C TRP A 118 22.42 23.01 5.94
N TYR A 119 22.15 21.93 5.19
CA TYR A 119 21.11 20.96 5.50
C TYR A 119 21.64 19.82 6.38
N ILE A 120 21.00 19.59 7.51
CA ILE A 120 21.26 18.43 8.37
C ILE A 120 20.27 17.33 8.01
N PRO A 121 20.72 16.18 7.43
CA PRO A 121 19.83 15.08 7.09
C PRO A 121 19.06 14.58 8.32
N ASN A 122 17.75 14.49 8.19
CA ASN A 122 16.93 13.98 9.26
C ASN A 122 16.83 12.45 9.19
N GLY A 123 17.71 11.75 9.89
CA GLY A 123 17.74 10.28 9.92
C GLY A 123 16.44 9.62 10.40
N LEU A 124 15.62 10.34 11.17
CA LEU A 124 14.32 9.83 11.61
C LEU A 124 13.36 9.57 10.43
N LEU A 125 13.43 10.41 9.39
CA LEU A 125 12.59 10.25 8.20
C LEU A 125 13.02 9.08 7.30
N LEU A 126 14.24 8.60 7.42
CA LEU A 126 14.72 7.40 6.73
C LEU A 126 14.27 6.10 7.43
N LEU A 127 13.90 6.16 8.70
CA LEU A 127 13.42 5.00 9.45
C LEU A 127 12.02 4.55 8.97
N PRO A 128 11.71 3.23 9.02
CA PRO A 128 10.41 2.70 8.62
C PRO A 128 9.19 3.37 9.26
N PRO A 129 9.20 3.74 10.57
CA PRO A 129 8.05 4.39 11.20
C PRO A 129 7.65 5.73 10.58
N SER A 130 8.58 6.44 9.93
CA SER A 130 8.29 7.74 9.32
C SER A 130 7.22 7.68 8.23
N ALA A 131 7.14 6.56 7.52
CA ALA A 131 6.12 6.37 6.49
C ALA A 131 4.71 6.44 7.05
N PHE A 132 4.47 5.89 8.25
CA PHE A 132 3.18 5.95 8.93
C PHE A 132 2.79 7.38 9.29
N PHE A 133 3.73 8.18 9.78
CA PHE A 133 3.48 9.60 10.07
C PHE A 133 3.13 10.38 8.81
N ILE A 134 3.90 10.19 7.72
CA ILE A 134 3.65 10.87 6.45
C ILE A 134 2.28 10.48 5.88
N ILE A 135 1.94 9.21 5.87
CA ILE A 135 0.63 8.72 5.42
C ILE A 135 -0.48 9.29 6.30
N GLY A 136 -0.28 9.30 7.63
CA GLY A 136 -1.21 9.90 8.58
C GLY A 136 -1.48 11.37 8.29
N PHE A 137 -0.44 12.16 8.02
CA PHE A 137 -0.58 13.57 7.64
C PHE A 137 -1.26 13.75 6.29
N ILE A 138 -0.98 12.90 5.30
CA ILE A 138 -1.65 12.94 3.98
C ILE A 138 -3.15 12.65 4.17
N ILE A 139 -3.51 11.62 4.93
CA ILE A 139 -4.91 11.27 5.20
C ILE A 139 -5.60 12.40 5.97
N TRP A 140 -4.95 12.95 6.98
CA TRP A 140 -5.48 14.08 7.74
C TRP A 140 -5.74 15.28 6.85
N GLY A 141 -4.79 15.65 5.98
CA GLY A 141 -4.94 16.74 5.02
C GLY A 141 -6.09 16.51 4.04
N LEU A 142 -6.21 15.28 3.51
CA LEU A 142 -7.31 14.92 2.62
C LEU A 142 -8.68 14.98 3.31
N ARG A 143 -8.77 14.54 4.57
CA ARG A 143 -10.02 14.60 5.36
C ARG A 143 -10.41 16.03 5.73
N VAL A 144 -9.44 16.88 5.99
CA VAL A 144 -9.70 18.34 6.21
C VAL A 144 -10.22 18.97 4.94
N TRP A 145 -9.68 18.60 3.79
CA TRP A 145 -10.13 19.14 2.51
C TRP A 145 -11.48 18.59 2.07
N LYS A 146 -11.70 17.27 2.21
CA LYS A 146 -12.98 16.60 1.88
C LYS A 146 -13.66 16.10 3.16
N ARG A 147 -14.47 16.93 3.77
CA ARG A 147 -15.25 16.59 4.98
C ARG A 147 -16.24 15.43 4.78
N SER A 148 -16.64 15.14 3.54
CA SER A 148 -17.50 14.01 3.21
C SER A 148 -16.85 12.62 3.44
N GLN A 149 -15.52 12.57 3.62
CA GLN A 149 -14.78 11.35 3.91
C GLN A 149 -14.53 11.13 5.41
N ILE A 150 -15.08 12.00 6.26
CA ILE A 150 -15.02 11.80 7.71
C ILE A 150 -16.03 10.72 8.06
N GLU A 151 -15.53 9.59 8.56
CA GLU A 151 -16.36 8.50 9.07
C GLU A 151 -17.16 8.98 10.28
N ALA A 152 -18.44 8.60 10.34
CA ALA A 152 -19.24 8.80 11.54
C ALA A 152 -18.61 8.00 12.70
N PRO A 153 -18.62 8.51 13.95
CA PRO A 153 -18.08 7.78 15.09
C PRO A 153 -18.81 6.44 15.23
N GLU A 154 -18.05 5.35 15.12
CA GLU A 154 -18.54 3.97 15.15
C GLU A 154 -19.15 3.61 16.51
N PHE A 155 -18.69 4.28 17.55
CA PHE A 155 -19.22 4.15 18.92
C PHE A 155 -19.82 5.48 19.37
N LYS A 156 -21.14 5.52 19.48
CA LYS A 156 -21.81 6.56 20.27
C LYS A 156 -21.50 6.25 21.75
N ILE A 157 -20.65 7.06 22.36
CA ILE A 157 -20.55 7.05 23.82
C ILE A 157 -21.96 7.42 24.31
N GLN A 158 -22.68 6.45 24.89
CA GLN A 158 -23.92 6.74 25.57
C GLN A 158 -23.54 7.63 26.75
N THR A 159 -23.74 8.92 26.59
CA THR A 159 -23.72 9.84 27.74
C THR A 159 -24.85 9.41 28.65
N ALA A 160 -24.49 9.12 29.90
CA ALA A 160 -25.39 8.65 30.98
C ALA A 160 -26.38 9.77 31.43
N GLU A 161 -27.01 10.46 30.48
CA GLU A 161 -27.96 11.55 30.74
C GLU A 161 -29.41 11.23 30.35
N ASP A 162 -29.70 9.98 29.96
CA ASP A 162 -31.08 9.55 29.69
C ASP A 162 -31.60 8.59 30.79
N HIS A 163 -31.59 9.06 32.06
CA HIS A 163 -32.41 8.48 33.14
C HIS A 163 -33.10 9.60 33.92
#